data_f89ff9e38ba1e9243fd13c13c5f02f00
#
_entry.id   f89ff9e38ba1e9243fd13c13c5f02f00
#
_cell.length_a   1.000
_cell.length_b   1.000
_cell.length_c   1.000
_cell.angle_alpha   90.00
_cell.angle_beta   90.00
_cell.angle_gamma   90.00
#
_symmetry.space_group_name_H-M   'P 1'
#
loop_
_entity.id
_entity.type
_entity.pdbx_description
1 polymer ?
#
loop_
_entity_poly.entity_id
_entity_poly.type
_entity_poly.pdbx_seq_one_letter_code
_entity_poly.pdbx_strand_id
1 'polypeptide(L)'
;RDIIADSVEYMVNAHCADAMVCISNCDKITPGMLMAAMRLNIPVVFVSGGPMEAGKVKLANPQTQKIEFKKLDLIDAMVMAADDKVSDADVAEVERSACPTCGSCSGMFTANSMNCLTEALGLSLPGNGTVVATHSDREALFKRAGRLVVELCHRWYGAEDASALPRGIATFAAFENAMTLDIAMGGSTNTILHLLAIAQEAQIDFTMKDIDRLSRVVPQLCKVAPNTNKYHI
;
A
#
# COMPACT_ATOMS: atom_id res chain seq x y z
N ARG A 1 13.55 1.39 -2.96
CA ARG A 1 12.59 1.48 -4.07
C ARG A 1 13.31 1.19 -5.39
N ASP A 2 14.31 1.96 -5.76
CA ASP A 2 14.99 1.86 -7.07
C ASP A 2 15.64 0.48 -7.26
N ILE A 3 16.39 -0.02 -6.28
CA ILE A 3 16.97 -1.38 -6.30
C ILE A 3 15.91 -2.47 -6.48
N ILE A 4 14.72 -2.29 -5.89
CA ILE A 4 13.61 -3.23 -6.07
C ILE A 4 13.11 -3.18 -7.51
N ALA A 5 12.94 -1.99 -8.08
CA ALA A 5 12.55 -1.83 -9.48
C ALA A 5 13.56 -2.49 -10.42
N ASP A 6 14.85 -2.23 -10.22
CA ASP A 6 15.93 -2.83 -11.01
C ASP A 6 15.95 -4.36 -10.89
N SER A 7 15.74 -4.90 -9.68
CA SER A 7 15.70 -6.34 -9.44
C SER A 7 14.55 -7.02 -10.17
N VAL A 8 13.34 -6.43 -10.11
CA VAL A 8 12.16 -6.96 -10.79
C VAL A 8 12.36 -6.89 -12.32
N GLU A 9 12.81 -5.76 -12.84
CA GLU A 9 13.08 -5.57 -14.26
C GLU A 9 14.11 -6.57 -14.77
N TYR A 10 15.20 -6.75 -14.02
CA TYR A 10 16.24 -7.71 -14.35
C TYR A 10 15.69 -9.14 -14.44
N MET A 11 14.93 -9.57 -13.44
CA MET A 11 14.40 -10.94 -13.39
C MET A 11 13.36 -11.19 -14.48
N VAL A 12 12.46 -10.26 -14.70
CA VAL A 12 11.43 -10.39 -15.73
C VAL A 12 12.04 -10.48 -17.13
N ASN A 13 13.02 -9.63 -17.44
CA ASN A 13 13.74 -9.68 -18.72
C ASN A 13 14.56 -10.96 -18.86
N ALA A 14 15.27 -11.41 -17.80
CA ALA A 14 16.08 -12.62 -17.84
C ALA A 14 15.23 -13.88 -18.11
N HIS A 15 14.00 -13.90 -17.62
CA HIS A 15 13.05 -15.00 -17.84
C HIS A 15 12.17 -14.82 -19.07
N CYS A 16 12.28 -13.70 -19.79
CA CYS A 16 11.44 -13.38 -20.94
C CYS A 16 9.94 -13.52 -20.60
N ALA A 17 9.52 -13.02 -19.42
CA ALA A 17 8.13 -13.17 -18.98
C ALA A 17 7.20 -12.22 -19.75
N ASP A 18 6.04 -12.71 -20.14
CA ASP A 18 5.05 -11.96 -20.91
C ASP A 18 4.10 -11.16 -20.03
N ALA A 19 4.02 -11.45 -18.74
CA ALA A 19 3.13 -10.78 -17.81
C ALA A 19 3.62 -10.94 -16.36
N MET A 20 3.05 -10.12 -15.45
CA MET A 20 3.35 -10.19 -14.02
C MET A 20 2.09 -10.18 -13.16
N VAL A 21 2.11 -10.93 -12.07
CA VAL A 21 1.26 -10.68 -10.90
C VAL A 21 2.15 -10.18 -9.77
N CYS A 22 1.92 -8.96 -9.31
CA CYS A 22 2.71 -8.33 -8.26
C CYS A 22 2.01 -8.46 -6.91
N ILE A 23 2.57 -9.30 -6.02
CA ILE A 23 2.09 -9.42 -4.64
C ILE A 23 2.99 -8.54 -3.76
N SER A 24 2.60 -7.29 -3.61
CA SER A 24 3.37 -6.29 -2.85
C SER A 24 2.67 -5.96 -1.53
N ASN A 25 3.45 -5.72 -0.47
CA ASN A 25 2.85 -5.46 0.84
C ASN A 25 3.73 -4.64 1.79
N CYS A 26 4.67 -3.86 1.28
CA CYS A 26 5.54 -3.05 2.11
C CYS A 26 5.87 -1.70 1.45
N ASP A 27 6.33 -0.74 2.26
CA ASP A 27 6.42 0.68 1.90
C ASP A 27 7.31 0.99 0.68
N LYS A 28 8.38 0.21 0.46
CA LYS A 28 9.29 0.38 -0.69
C LYS A 28 9.06 -0.68 -1.79
N ILE A 29 8.44 -1.81 -1.44
CA ILE A 29 8.19 -2.90 -2.38
C ILE A 29 7.11 -2.49 -3.37
N THR A 30 5.97 -1.99 -2.90
CA THR A 30 4.87 -1.58 -3.78
C THR A 30 5.30 -0.52 -4.80
N PRO A 31 5.92 0.62 -4.40
CA PRO A 31 6.36 1.60 -5.39
C PRO A 31 7.51 1.11 -6.27
N GLY A 32 8.41 0.27 -5.76
CA GLY A 32 9.47 -0.33 -6.58
C GLY A 32 8.92 -1.23 -7.68
N MET A 33 7.95 -2.09 -7.35
CA MET A 33 7.28 -2.93 -8.34
C MET A 33 6.44 -2.11 -9.33
N LEU A 34 5.80 -1.01 -8.90
CA LEU A 34 5.09 -0.08 -9.79
C LEU A 34 6.03 0.58 -10.79
N MET A 35 7.21 1.03 -10.34
CA MET A 35 8.25 1.57 -11.23
C MET A 35 8.69 0.52 -12.27
N ALA A 36 8.96 -0.72 -11.84
CA ALA A 36 9.32 -1.80 -12.75
C ALA A 36 8.20 -2.11 -13.76
N ALA A 37 6.93 -2.11 -13.31
CA ALA A 37 5.78 -2.30 -14.19
C ALA A 37 5.70 -1.22 -15.28
N MET A 38 6.00 0.04 -14.93
CA MET A 38 6.03 1.14 -15.89
C MET A 38 7.18 1.01 -16.88
N ARG A 39 8.37 0.56 -16.45
CA ARG A 39 9.54 0.34 -17.32
C ARG A 39 9.29 -0.78 -18.31
N LEU A 40 8.86 -1.93 -17.82
CA LEU A 40 8.62 -3.14 -18.60
C LEU A 40 7.44 -3.00 -19.55
N ASN A 41 6.39 -2.33 -19.11
CA ASN A 41 5.16 -2.08 -19.85
C ASN A 41 4.56 -3.35 -20.51
N ILE A 42 4.55 -4.45 -19.78
CA ILE A 42 3.87 -5.70 -20.11
C ILE A 42 2.59 -5.84 -19.27
N PRO A 43 1.64 -6.72 -19.60
CA PRO A 43 0.45 -6.95 -18.79
C PRO A 43 0.78 -7.22 -17.32
N VAL A 44 0.18 -6.47 -16.39
CA VAL A 44 0.43 -6.62 -14.96
C VAL A 44 -0.85 -6.44 -14.17
N VAL A 45 -0.96 -7.19 -13.07
CA VAL A 45 -1.99 -7.00 -12.06
C VAL A 45 -1.34 -6.96 -10.69
N PHE A 46 -1.62 -5.91 -9.93
CA PHE A 46 -1.23 -5.83 -8.53
C PHE A 46 -2.31 -6.44 -7.64
N VAL A 47 -1.90 -7.25 -6.70
CA VAL A 47 -2.74 -7.77 -5.63
C VAL A 47 -1.94 -7.78 -4.34
N SER A 48 -2.27 -6.90 -3.42
CA SER A 48 -1.60 -6.79 -2.13
C SER A 48 -1.84 -8.03 -1.27
N GLY A 49 -0.90 -8.36 -0.40
CA GLY A 49 -1.13 -9.34 0.67
C GLY A 49 -2.16 -8.88 1.71
N GLY A 50 -2.52 -7.60 1.72
CA GLY A 50 -3.49 -6.98 2.61
C GLY A 50 -2.88 -6.42 3.89
N PRO A 51 -3.55 -5.47 4.55
CA PRO A 51 -3.16 -4.97 5.86
C PRO A 51 -3.36 -6.01 6.96
N MET A 52 -2.55 -5.93 8.02
CA MET A 52 -2.76 -6.76 9.21
C MET A 52 -3.87 -6.20 10.09
N GLU A 53 -4.41 -7.03 10.96
CA GLU A 53 -5.30 -6.58 12.03
C GLU A 53 -4.55 -5.72 13.05
N ALA A 54 -5.26 -4.79 13.69
CA ALA A 54 -4.68 -3.98 14.75
C ALA A 54 -4.33 -4.84 15.98
N GLY A 55 -3.19 -4.60 16.57
CA GLY A 55 -2.76 -5.21 17.82
C GLY A 55 -3.70 -4.85 18.97
N LYS A 56 -3.84 -5.75 19.93
CA LYS A 56 -4.64 -5.55 21.15
C LYS A 56 -3.88 -6.05 22.35
N VAL A 57 -3.67 -5.19 23.34
CA VAL A 57 -2.97 -5.52 24.56
C VAL A 57 -3.81 -5.15 25.77
N LYS A 58 -3.60 -5.89 26.87
CA LYS A 58 -4.16 -5.57 28.19
C LYS A 58 -3.04 -4.98 29.05
N LEU A 59 -3.15 -3.70 29.35
CA LEU A 59 -2.19 -3.00 30.20
C LEU A 59 -2.90 -2.42 31.42
N ALA A 60 -2.21 -2.39 32.55
CA ALA A 60 -2.68 -1.67 33.72
C ALA A 60 -2.55 -0.16 33.46
N ASN A 61 -3.65 0.56 33.63
CA ASN A 61 -3.60 2.01 33.58
C ASN A 61 -2.80 2.53 34.80
N PRO A 62 -1.72 3.30 34.60
CA PRO A 62 -0.85 3.73 35.70
C PRO A 62 -1.56 4.57 36.75
N GLN A 63 -2.62 5.27 36.39
CA GLN A 63 -3.36 6.15 37.29
C GLN A 63 -4.49 5.44 38.06
N THR A 64 -5.19 4.51 37.38
CA THR A 64 -6.38 3.85 37.95
C THR A 64 -6.10 2.44 38.44
N GLN A 65 -4.95 1.86 38.10
CA GLN A 65 -4.58 0.45 38.35
C GLN A 65 -5.56 -0.56 37.74
N LYS A 66 -6.48 -0.12 36.87
CA LYS A 66 -7.41 -1.00 36.17
C LYS A 66 -6.75 -1.54 34.89
N ILE A 67 -7.05 -2.79 34.58
CA ILE A 67 -6.65 -3.40 33.30
C ILE A 67 -7.56 -2.84 32.21
N GLU A 68 -6.96 -2.20 31.20
CA GLU A 68 -7.65 -1.64 30.05
C GLU A 68 -7.18 -2.33 28.79
N PHE A 69 -8.10 -2.50 27.83
CA PHE A 69 -7.74 -2.93 26.48
C PHE A 69 -7.28 -1.73 25.66
N LYS A 70 -6.04 -1.79 25.17
CA LYS A 70 -5.50 -0.80 24.24
C LYS A 70 -5.31 -1.44 22.87
N LYS A 71 -5.76 -0.78 21.81
CA LYS A 71 -5.36 -1.09 20.44
C LYS A 71 -3.99 -0.49 20.19
N LEU A 72 -3.17 -1.19 19.45
CA LEU A 72 -1.78 -0.85 19.18
C LEU A 72 -1.44 -1.04 17.71
N ASP A 73 -0.46 -0.28 17.28
CA ASP A 73 0.28 -0.54 16.06
C ASP A 73 1.80 -0.58 16.34
N LEU A 74 2.60 -0.76 15.28
CA LEU A 74 4.05 -0.79 15.36
C LEU A 74 4.64 0.48 16.00
N ILE A 75 4.08 1.64 15.71
CA ILE A 75 4.59 2.92 16.23
C ILE A 75 4.33 3.05 17.72
N ASP A 76 3.15 2.63 18.19
CA ASP A 76 2.86 2.57 19.63
C ASP A 76 3.92 1.72 20.37
N ALA A 77 4.28 0.55 19.80
CA ALA A 77 5.31 -0.31 20.37
C ALA A 77 6.69 0.36 20.42
N MET A 78 7.09 1.01 19.34
CA MET A 78 8.36 1.74 19.27
C MET A 78 8.43 2.89 20.26
N VAL A 79 7.35 3.66 20.41
CA VAL A 79 7.27 4.78 21.35
C VAL A 79 7.33 4.27 22.79
N MET A 80 6.62 3.19 23.12
CA MET A 80 6.66 2.61 24.46
C MET A 80 8.03 2.01 24.80
N ALA A 81 8.69 1.37 23.83
CA ALA A 81 10.04 0.83 24.02
C ALA A 81 11.11 1.93 24.24
N ALA A 82 10.85 3.15 23.78
CA ALA A 82 11.74 4.29 23.97
C ALA A 82 11.45 5.11 25.26
N ASP A 83 10.41 4.77 26.03
CA ASP A 83 10.03 5.47 27.26
C ASP A 83 10.60 4.72 28.48
N ASP A 84 11.63 5.31 29.12
CA ASP A 84 12.27 4.76 30.33
C ASP A 84 11.31 4.55 31.51
N LYS A 85 10.09 5.07 31.46
CA LYS A 85 9.06 4.91 32.49
C LYS A 85 8.22 3.64 32.32
N VAL A 86 8.30 3.02 31.17
CA VAL A 86 7.57 1.77 30.87
C VAL A 86 8.43 0.59 31.32
N SER A 87 7.82 -0.36 32.03
CA SER A 87 8.56 -1.54 32.46
C SER A 87 8.93 -2.47 31.30
N ASP A 88 10.06 -3.17 31.40
CA ASP A 88 10.47 -4.16 30.40
C ASP A 88 9.40 -5.24 30.18
N ALA A 89 8.63 -5.58 31.21
CA ALA A 89 7.53 -6.54 31.11
C ALA A 89 6.37 -6.01 30.22
N ASP A 90 6.02 -4.74 30.39
CA ASP A 90 4.99 -4.10 29.56
C ASP A 90 5.48 -3.91 28.12
N VAL A 91 6.74 -3.52 27.93
CA VAL A 91 7.36 -3.42 26.59
C VAL A 91 7.29 -4.77 25.89
N ALA A 92 7.71 -5.85 26.56
CA ALA A 92 7.69 -7.19 25.98
C ALA A 92 6.26 -7.67 25.64
N GLU A 93 5.25 -7.28 26.42
CA GLU A 93 3.86 -7.61 26.12
C GLU A 93 3.33 -6.81 24.92
N VAL A 94 3.70 -5.54 24.81
CA VAL A 94 3.35 -4.68 23.68
C VAL A 94 4.01 -5.17 22.38
N GLU A 95 5.29 -5.52 22.40
CA GLU A 95 6.01 -6.08 21.26
C GLU A 95 5.35 -7.34 20.70
N ARG A 96 4.92 -8.25 21.59
CA ARG A 96 4.20 -9.47 21.19
C ARG A 96 2.81 -9.19 20.60
N SER A 97 2.20 -8.06 20.97
CA SER A 97 0.80 -7.76 20.66
C SER A 97 0.60 -6.79 19.53
N ALA A 98 1.59 -5.94 19.22
CA ALA A 98 1.44 -4.84 18.28
C ALA A 98 1.30 -5.27 16.80
N CYS A 99 1.91 -6.41 16.43
CA CYS A 99 1.84 -7.00 15.10
C CYS A 99 1.30 -8.44 15.16
N PRO A 100 0.00 -8.63 15.41
CA PRO A 100 -0.55 -9.93 15.79
C PRO A 100 -0.71 -10.93 14.65
N THR A 101 -0.77 -10.45 13.39
CA THR A 101 -1.04 -11.27 12.21
C THR A 101 -0.06 -10.97 11.07
N CYS A 102 -0.17 -11.72 9.98
CA CYS A 102 0.49 -11.37 8.72
C CYS A 102 -0.19 -10.16 8.07
N GLY A 103 0.54 -9.47 7.19
CA GLY A 103 0.03 -8.32 6.46
C GLY A 103 0.97 -7.11 6.51
N SER A 104 0.61 -6.03 5.85
CA SER A 104 1.22 -4.72 6.04
C SER A 104 0.79 -4.10 7.37
N CYS A 105 1.38 -2.97 7.76
CA CYS A 105 1.06 -2.31 9.03
C CYS A 105 -0.45 -2.09 9.21
N SER A 106 -0.93 -2.11 10.45
CA SER A 106 -2.35 -1.93 10.78
C SER A 106 -2.86 -0.49 10.74
N GLY A 107 -2.01 0.48 10.40
CA GLY A 107 -2.37 1.89 10.23
C GLY A 107 -2.21 2.36 8.78
N MET A 108 -2.67 3.60 8.48
CA MET A 108 -2.49 4.24 7.18
C MET A 108 -1.06 4.77 7.02
N PHE A 109 -0.09 3.89 7.23
CA PHE A 109 1.31 4.13 6.91
C PHE A 109 1.54 3.94 5.40
N THR A 110 2.80 4.05 4.97
CA THR A 110 3.14 4.06 3.54
C THR A 110 2.70 2.81 2.79
N ALA A 111 2.82 1.62 3.40
CA ALA A 111 2.43 0.37 2.77
C ALA A 111 0.94 0.33 2.40
N ASN A 112 0.07 0.65 3.36
CA ASN A 112 -1.37 0.67 3.13
C ASN A 112 -1.80 1.82 2.22
N SER A 113 -1.20 3.01 2.38
CA SER A 113 -1.41 4.11 1.46
C SER A 113 -1.10 3.69 0.02
N MET A 114 0.06 3.09 -0.23
CA MET A 114 0.42 2.62 -1.56
C MET A 114 -0.49 1.50 -2.09
N ASN A 115 -1.00 0.61 -1.23
CA ASN A 115 -1.97 -0.40 -1.63
C ASN A 115 -3.29 0.22 -2.13
N CYS A 116 -3.79 1.26 -1.45
CA CYS A 116 -4.96 2.01 -1.87
C CYS A 116 -4.68 2.81 -3.16
N LEU A 117 -3.51 3.44 -3.26
CA LEU A 117 -3.13 4.21 -4.45
C LEU A 117 -2.96 3.34 -5.70
N THR A 118 -2.47 2.11 -5.54
CA THR A 118 -2.38 1.15 -6.65
C THR A 118 -3.76 0.81 -7.21
N GLU A 119 -4.77 0.76 -6.36
CA GLU A 119 -6.18 0.61 -6.74
C GLU A 119 -6.68 1.85 -7.50
N ALA A 120 -6.42 3.04 -6.96
CA ALA A 120 -6.83 4.29 -7.60
C ALA A 120 -6.11 4.57 -8.94
N LEU A 121 -4.89 4.09 -9.11
CA LEU A 121 -4.17 4.10 -10.38
C LEU A 121 -4.76 3.14 -11.43
N GLY A 122 -5.66 2.23 -11.02
CA GLY A 122 -6.27 1.24 -11.90
C GLY A 122 -5.43 -0.03 -12.12
N LEU A 123 -4.36 -0.24 -11.36
CA LEU A 123 -3.43 -1.36 -11.52
C LEU A 123 -3.73 -2.54 -10.59
N SER A 124 -4.71 -2.39 -9.70
CA SER A 124 -5.18 -3.48 -8.83
C SER A 124 -6.71 -3.55 -8.78
N LEU A 125 -7.20 -4.67 -8.24
CA LEU A 125 -8.63 -4.92 -8.10
C LEU A 125 -9.24 -4.12 -6.94
N PRO A 126 -10.53 -3.72 -7.04
CA PRO A 126 -11.26 -3.13 -5.93
C PRO A 126 -11.23 -4.00 -4.67
N GLY A 127 -10.97 -3.35 -3.52
CA GLY A 127 -10.78 -4.01 -2.23
C GLY A 127 -9.32 -4.39 -1.93
N ASN A 128 -8.40 -4.13 -2.86
CA ASN A 128 -6.98 -4.45 -2.70
C ASN A 128 -6.37 -3.79 -1.45
N GLY A 129 -6.65 -2.52 -1.22
CA GLY A 129 -6.08 -1.75 -0.11
C GLY A 129 -6.82 -1.91 1.23
N THR A 130 -8.03 -2.49 1.25
CA THR A 130 -8.92 -2.45 2.43
C THR A 130 -9.27 -3.81 3.01
N VAL A 131 -9.19 -4.89 2.25
CA VAL A 131 -9.41 -6.25 2.76
C VAL A 131 -8.18 -6.71 3.53
N VAL A 132 -8.32 -7.01 4.82
CA VAL A 132 -7.20 -7.46 5.67
C VAL A 132 -6.64 -8.80 5.19
N ALA A 133 -5.36 -9.06 5.50
CA ALA A 133 -4.63 -10.23 5.03
C ALA A 133 -5.25 -11.57 5.47
N THR A 134 -5.88 -11.59 6.64
CA THR A 134 -6.52 -12.78 7.25
C THR A 134 -7.96 -13.01 6.79
N HIS A 135 -8.55 -12.09 6.02
CA HIS A 135 -9.93 -12.21 5.59
C HIS A 135 -10.08 -13.20 4.42
N SER A 136 -11.16 -13.99 4.43
CA SER A 136 -11.46 -14.99 3.39
C SER A 136 -11.52 -14.41 1.97
N ASP A 137 -11.99 -13.17 1.83
CA ASP A 137 -12.10 -12.51 0.53
C ASP A 137 -10.74 -12.20 -0.11
N ARG A 138 -9.64 -12.22 0.66
CA ARG A 138 -8.28 -12.03 0.12
C ARG A 138 -7.93 -13.14 -0.87
N GLU A 139 -8.28 -14.39 -0.59
CA GLU A 139 -8.08 -15.50 -1.53
C GLU A 139 -8.85 -15.29 -2.84
N ALA A 140 -10.08 -14.77 -2.77
CA ALA A 140 -10.87 -14.46 -3.95
C ALA A 140 -10.21 -13.38 -4.81
N LEU A 141 -9.57 -12.35 -4.19
CA LEU A 141 -8.80 -11.33 -4.91
C LEU A 141 -7.60 -11.93 -5.65
N PHE A 142 -6.83 -12.83 -5.01
CA PHE A 142 -5.72 -13.52 -5.67
C PHE A 142 -6.18 -14.33 -6.90
N LYS A 143 -7.27 -15.08 -6.77
CA LYS A 143 -7.82 -15.85 -7.89
C LYS A 143 -8.31 -14.96 -9.03
N ARG A 144 -8.92 -13.81 -8.70
CA ARG A 144 -9.34 -12.82 -9.70
C ARG A 144 -8.15 -12.18 -10.40
N ALA A 145 -7.10 -11.81 -9.66
CA ALA A 145 -5.89 -11.24 -10.23
C ALA A 145 -5.22 -12.20 -11.23
N GLY A 146 -5.13 -13.49 -10.87
CA GLY A 146 -4.59 -14.51 -11.76
C GLY A 146 -5.40 -14.70 -13.05
N ARG A 147 -6.74 -14.57 -13.01
CA ARG A 147 -7.57 -14.59 -14.22
C ARG A 147 -7.41 -13.32 -15.04
N LEU A 148 -7.41 -12.18 -14.39
CA LEU A 148 -7.31 -10.89 -15.05
C LEU A 148 -5.99 -10.73 -15.81
N VAL A 149 -4.86 -11.18 -15.26
CA VAL A 149 -3.58 -11.06 -15.95
C VAL A 149 -3.58 -11.83 -17.28
N VAL A 150 -4.23 -13.01 -17.32
CA VAL A 150 -4.38 -13.79 -18.55
C VAL A 150 -5.29 -13.05 -19.56
N GLU A 151 -6.37 -12.44 -19.10
CA GLU A 151 -7.22 -11.61 -19.94
C GLU A 151 -6.46 -10.41 -20.52
N LEU A 152 -5.66 -9.73 -19.73
CA LEU A 152 -4.81 -8.62 -20.19
C LEU A 152 -3.78 -9.10 -21.25
N CYS A 153 -3.22 -10.29 -21.08
CA CYS A 153 -2.35 -10.88 -22.10
C CYS A 153 -3.10 -11.11 -23.43
N HIS A 154 -4.31 -11.65 -23.41
CA HIS A 154 -5.11 -11.82 -24.61
C HIS A 154 -5.44 -10.48 -25.29
N ARG A 155 -5.73 -9.44 -24.52
CA ARG A 155 -5.99 -8.10 -25.03
C ARG A 155 -4.76 -7.50 -25.69
N TRP A 156 -3.60 -7.60 -25.04
CA TRP A 156 -2.37 -7.03 -25.60
C TRP A 156 -1.81 -7.87 -26.75
N TYR A 157 -1.47 -9.15 -26.52
CA TYR A 157 -0.81 -9.97 -27.52
C TYR A 157 -1.73 -10.47 -28.63
N GLY A 158 -3.03 -10.55 -28.39
CA GLY A 158 -4.02 -11.00 -29.37
C GLY A 158 -4.71 -9.89 -30.14
N ALA A 159 -4.88 -8.71 -29.55
CA ALA A 159 -5.62 -7.61 -30.14
C ALA A 159 -4.85 -6.27 -30.17
N GLU A 160 -3.59 -6.24 -29.74
CA GLU A 160 -2.73 -5.05 -29.66
C GLU A 160 -3.37 -3.89 -28.85
N ASP A 161 -4.21 -4.23 -27.86
CA ASP A 161 -4.90 -3.26 -27.02
C ASP A 161 -3.95 -2.67 -25.97
N ALA A 162 -3.35 -1.53 -26.29
CA ALA A 162 -2.42 -0.83 -25.40
C ALA A 162 -3.07 -0.36 -24.07
N SER A 163 -4.41 -0.30 -23.99
CA SER A 163 -5.09 0.03 -22.73
C SER A 163 -5.02 -1.09 -21.69
N ALA A 164 -4.53 -2.27 -22.07
CA ALA A 164 -4.23 -3.39 -21.16
C ALA A 164 -2.85 -3.27 -20.47
N LEU A 165 -2.02 -2.34 -20.91
CA LEU A 165 -0.65 -2.15 -20.41
C LEU A 165 -0.60 -1.11 -19.28
N PRO A 166 0.40 -1.20 -18.37
CA PRO A 166 0.56 -0.26 -17.25
C PRO A 166 0.54 1.21 -17.66
N ARG A 167 1.27 1.59 -18.71
CA ARG A 167 1.30 2.99 -19.19
C ARG A 167 0.00 3.41 -19.85
N GLY A 168 -0.80 2.47 -20.38
CA GLY A 168 -2.13 2.73 -20.91
C GLY A 168 -3.18 2.92 -19.82
N ILE A 169 -2.99 2.28 -18.67
CA ILE A 169 -3.88 2.37 -17.50
C ILE A 169 -3.52 3.59 -16.64
N ALA A 170 -2.25 3.77 -16.29
CA ALA A 170 -1.75 4.81 -15.39
C ALA A 170 -1.58 6.15 -16.14
N THR A 171 -2.69 6.72 -16.59
CA THR A 171 -2.76 8.02 -17.27
C THR A 171 -2.57 9.17 -16.27
N PHE A 172 -2.40 10.41 -16.77
CA PHE A 172 -2.36 11.60 -15.92
C PHE A 172 -3.58 11.69 -14.99
N ALA A 173 -4.79 11.41 -15.50
CA ALA A 173 -6.00 11.38 -14.68
C ALA A 173 -5.97 10.29 -13.59
N ALA A 174 -5.34 9.15 -13.84
CA ALA A 174 -5.15 8.12 -12.83
C ALA A 174 -4.22 8.59 -11.70
N PHE A 175 -3.16 9.34 -12.00
CA PHE A 175 -2.31 9.97 -10.98
C PHE A 175 -3.06 11.05 -10.19
N GLU A 176 -3.91 11.86 -10.83
CA GLU A 176 -4.78 12.81 -10.12
C GLU A 176 -5.75 12.09 -9.18
N ASN A 177 -6.37 10.99 -9.63
CA ASN A 177 -7.25 10.17 -8.79
C ASN A 177 -6.50 9.59 -7.59
N ALA A 178 -5.31 9.04 -7.81
CA ALA A 178 -4.48 8.49 -6.74
C ALA A 178 -4.11 9.57 -5.71
N MET A 179 -3.65 10.74 -6.15
CA MET A 179 -3.30 11.83 -5.25
C MET A 179 -4.53 12.41 -4.52
N THR A 180 -5.67 12.49 -5.20
CA THR A 180 -6.95 12.89 -4.58
C THR A 180 -7.35 11.93 -3.46
N LEU A 181 -7.25 10.62 -3.71
CA LEU A 181 -7.51 9.61 -2.69
C LEU A 181 -6.52 9.73 -1.53
N ASP A 182 -5.23 9.91 -1.81
CA ASP A 182 -4.19 10.04 -0.78
C ASP A 182 -4.46 11.19 0.17
N ILE A 183 -4.80 12.36 -0.35
CA ILE A 183 -5.15 13.55 0.44
C ILE A 183 -6.43 13.28 1.25
N ALA A 184 -7.48 12.73 0.62
CA ALA A 184 -8.76 12.49 1.26
C ALA A 184 -8.68 11.47 2.40
N MET A 185 -7.88 10.43 2.24
CA MET A 185 -7.71 9.41 3.30
C MET A 185 -6.66 9.78 4.34
N GLY A 186 -5.87 10.86 4.12
CA GLY A 186 -4.78 11.24 5.00
C GLY A 186 -3.62 10.25 4.96
N GLY A 187 -3.19 9.90 3.76
CA GLY A 187 -2.12 8.94 3.52
C GLY A 187 -0.75 9.43 3.94
N SER A 188 0.24 8.59 3.76
CA SER A 188 1.62 8.84 4.14
C SER A 188 2.29 9.90 3.25
N THR A 189 3.09 10.80 3.82
CA THR A 189 3.90 11.75 3.04
C THR A 189 4.89 11.08 2.08
N ASN A 190 5.28 9.82 2.33
CA ASN A 190 6.13 9.06 1.43
C ASN A 190 5.46 8.78 0.07
N THR A 191 4.13 8.73 0.01
CA THR A 191 3.38 8.50 -1.23
C THR A 191 3.63 9.58 -2.27
N ILE A 192 3.83 10.83 -1.85
CA ILE A 192 4.21 11.95 -2.72
C ILE A 192 5.48 11.61 -3.50
N LEU A 193 6.53 11.20 -2.79
CA LEU A 193 7.82 10.82 -3.40
C LEU A 193 7.68 9.59 -4.31
N HIS A 194 6.77 8.68 -3.95
CA HIS A 194 6.56 7.45 -4.70
C HIS A 194 5.77 7.71 -5.97
N LEU A 195 4.68 8.46 -5.92
CA LEU A 195 3.88 8.79 -7.10
C LEU A 195 4.69 9.57 -8.13
N LEU A 196 5.51 10.55 -7.70
CA LEU A 196 6.39 11.30 -8.60
C LEU A 196 7.40 10.39 -9.31
N ALA A 197 7.98 9.41 -8.59
CA ALA A 197 8.91 8.48 -9.19
C ALA A 197 8.21 7.52 -10.17
N ILE A 198 7.01 7.03 -9.84
CA ILE A 198 6.22 6.16 -10.71
C ILE A 198 5.78 6.94 -11.95
N ALA A 199 5.37 8.22 -11.82
CA ALA A 199 5.01 9.07 -12.93
C ALA A 199 6.20 9.30 -13.88
N GLN A 200 7.41 9.50 -13.33
CA GLN A 200 8.64 9.60 -14.13
C GLN A 200 8.88 8.34 -14.97
N GLU A 201 8.75 7.15 -14.37
CA GLU A 201 8.91 5.88 -15.10
C GLU A 201 7.79 5.65 -16.11
N ALA A 202 6.58 6.11 -15.81
CA ALA A 202 5.44 6.07 -16.73
C ALA A 202 5.53 7.11 -17.87
N GLN A 203 6.47 8.05 -17.79
CA GLN A 203 6.61 9.19 -18.72
C GLN A 203 5.38 10.12 -18.69
N ILE A 204 4.78 10.28 -17.51
CA ILE A 204 3.64 11.17 -17.25
C ILE A 204 4.16 12.45 -16.59
N ASP A 205 3.79 13.61 -17.12
CA ASP A 205 4.18 14.92 -16.57
C ASP A 205 3.29 15.31 -15.36
N PHE A 206 3.32 14.46 -14.33
CA PHE A 206 2.67 14.69 -13.04
C PHE A 206 3.71 15.19 -12.04
N THR A 207 3.50 16.39 -11.49
CA THR A 207 4.50 17.16 -10.79
C THR A 207 4.04 17.61 -9.40
N MET A 208 4.97 18.19 -8.61
CA MET A 208 4.64 18.85 -7.35
C MET A 208 3.60 19.96 -7.48
N LYS A 209 3.48 20.60 -8.66
CA LYS A 209 2.47 21.64 -8.89
C LYS A 209 1.05 21.05 -8.92
N ASP A 210 0.91 19.85 -9.46
CA ASP A 210 -0.37 19.14 -9.49
C ASP A 210 -0.79 18.72 -8.09
N ILE A 211 0.18 18.25 -7.30
CA ILE A 211 -0.05 17.88 -5.90
C ILE A 211 -0.46 19.11 -5.08
N ASP A 212 0.24 20.25 -5.22
CA ASP A 212 -0.13 21.50 -4.55
C ASP A 212 -1.54 21.95 -4.95
N ARG A 213 -1.87 21.91 -6.24
CA ARG A 213 -3.20 22.24 -6.74
C ARG A 213 -4.29 21.37 -6.11
N LEU A 214 -4.09 20.06 -6.09
CA LEU A 214 -5.06 19.10 -5.50
C LEU A 214 -5.19 19.30 -4.00
N SER A 215 -4.09 19.54 -3.27
CA SER A 215 -4.10 19.75 -1.83
C SER A 215 -4.93 20.94 -1.37
N ARG A 216 -5.14 21.92 -2.24
CA ARG A 216 -5.95 23.11 -1.94
C ARG A 216 -7.45 22.89 -2.09
N VAL A 217 -7.87 21.87 -2.83
CA VAL A 217 -9.27 21.62 -3.18
C VAL A 217 -9.83 20.34 -2.58
N VAL A 218 -8.98 19.36 -2.28
CA VAL A 218 -9.41 18.06 -1.74
C VAL A 218 -9.41 18.12 -0.22
N PRO A 219 -10.57 17.93 0.45
CA PRO A 219 -10.62 17.88 1.90
C PRO A 219 -10.11 16.53 2.44
N GLN A 220 -9.47 16.54 3.60
CA GLN A 220 -9.19 15.32 4.34
C GLN A 220 -10.49 14.80 4.97
N LEU A 221 -10.88 13.57 4.62
CA LEU A 221 -12.12 12.94 5.07
C LEU A 221 -11.90 11.90 6.17
N CYS A 222 -10.79 11.19 6.15
CA CYS A 222 -10.50 10.09 7.06
C CYS A 222 -9.51 10.50 8.14
N LYS A 223 -9.73 9.99 9.36
CA LYS A 223 -8.78 10.05 10.48
C LYS A 223 -8.59 8.64 11.03
N VAL A 224 -7.54 7.98 10.59
CA VAL A 224 -7.14 6.63 11.01
C VAL A 224 -5.73 6.66 11.59
N ALA A 225 -5.29 5.61 12.25
CA ALA A 225 -3.92 5.53 12.76
C ALA A 225 -2.89 5.79 11.62
N PRO A 226 -1.85 6.60 11.85
CA PRO A 226 -1.37 7.18 13.11
C PRO A 226 -2.05 8.48 13.55
N ASN A 227 -2.97 9.07 12.77
CA ASN A 227 -3.63 10.34 13.10
C ASN A 227 -4.62 10.22 14.27
N THR A 228 -5.02 9.02 14.65
CA THR A 228 -5.86 8.71 15.80
C THR A 228 -5.64 7.27 16.25
N ASN A 229 -5.72 7.03 17.57
CA ASN A 229 -5.69 5.68 18.13
C ASN A 229 -7.07 5.02 18.18
N LYS A 230 -8.12 5.70 17.69
CA LYS A 230 -9.48 5.21 17.74
C LYS A 230 -9.80 4.22 16.62
N TYR A 231 -9.28 4.49 15.42
CA TYR A 231 -9.51 3.69 14.23
C TYR A 231 -8.18 3.26 13.62
N HIS A 232 -8.04 1.97 13.40
CA HIS A 232 -6.99 1.34 12.61
C HIS A 232 -7.59 0.88 11.28
N ILE A 233 -6.76 0.44 10.36
CA ILE A 233 -7.22 -0.16 9.11
C ILE A 233 -7.84 -1.52 9.38
#